data_8d1054eca2e396c79c5340e6501cd402
#
_entry.id   8d1054eca2e396c79c5340e6501cd402
#
_cell.length_a   1.000
_cell.length_b   1.000
_cell.length_c   1.000
_cell.angle_alpha   90.00
_cell.angle_beta   90.00
_cell.angle_gamma   90.00
#
_symmetry.space_group_name_H-M   'P 1'
#
loop_
_entity.id
_entity.type
_entity.pdbx_description
1 polymer ?
#
loop_
_entity_poly.entity_id
_entity_poly.type
_entity_poly.pdbx_seq_one_letter_code
_entity_poly.pdbx_strand_id
1 'polypeptide(L)'
;MCLIFLTLNNDNPTDLLETFMSKSNQNNLQYGYGILHNTNKNWKSYKTIEPPYNDDTYTKYSQSSNMIAHLRQIYTNEKTSKKDIQFEHTIENTHPFQYKNIYFMQHGDLLLDINGMTHIFQKYFRLNTFQTKIKHICDKIENKLTKHMQGHTDSELWFHLILHYYINDNSSKGVRDRLTDAFINSLRDINTVGFQYRSNIVFVHENYIMFSSVYKNTSTSCVRPVFLYADRKDNLSICSTKLTSNYKLLPQNKVYIYNILSKKLSSRDISM
;
A
#
# COMPACT_ATOMS: atom_id res chain seq x y z
N MET A 1 5.53 -11.00 -5.60
CA MET A 1 4.95 -9.62 -5.63
C MET A 1 3.76 -9.61 -4.69
N CYS A 2 3.70 -8.66 -3.75
CA CYS A 2 2.59 -8.53 -2.79
C CYS A 2 1.22 -8.46 -3.47
N LEU A 3 0.14 -8.67 -2.73
CA LEU A 3 -1.23 -8.44 -3.21
C LEU A 3 -2.02 -7.60 -2.21
N ILE A 4 -2.94 -6.80 -2.71
CA ILE A 4 -3.88 -6.00 -1.92
C ILE A 4 -5.32 -6.34 -2.30
N PHE A 5 -6.19 -6.39 -1.31
CA PHE A 5 -7.63 -6.57 -1.43
C PHE A 5 -8.36 -5.57 -0.53
N LEU A 6 -9.44 -5.04 -1.01
CA LEU A 6 -10.31 -4.11 -0.29
C LEU A 6 -11.77 -4.45 -0.63
N THR A 7 -12.63 -4.55 0.36
CA THR A 7 -14.09 -4.67 0.18
C THR A 7 -14.81 -3.70 1.10
N LEU A 8 -15.85 -3.06 0.57
CA LEU A 8 -16.57 -1.98 1.22
C LEU A 8 -18.08 -2.19 1.14
N ASN A 9 -18.75 -2.08 2.28
CA ASN A 9 -20.19 -2.29 2.46
C ASN A 9 -20.67 -3.65 1.90
N ASN A 10 -19.85 -4.65 2.03
CA ASN A 10 -20.19 -6.01 1.63
C ASN A 10 -20.77 -6.76 2.82
N ASP A 11 -22.01 -7.22 2.68
CA ASP A 11 -22.72 -7.94 3.75
C ASP A 11 -22.21 -9.38 3.90
N ASN A 12 -21.52 -9.92 2.89
CA ASN A 12 -20.86 -11.23 2.94
C ASN A 12 -19.50 -11.22 2.22
N PRO A 13 -18.45 -10.66 2.84
CA PRO A 13 -17.12 -10.59 2.23
C PRO A 13 -16.31 -11.91 2.33
N THR A 14 -16.83 -12.93 3.04
CA THR A 14 -16.10 -14.15 3.39
C THR A 14 -15.52 -14.84 2.16
N ASP A 15 -16.33 -15.17 1.17
CA ASP A 15 -15.89 -15.90 -0.03
C ASP A 15 -14.81 -15.14 -0.82
N LEU A 16 -14.93 -13.81 -0.88
CA LEU A 16 -13.94 -12.97 -1.55
C LEU A 16 -12.63 -12.93 -0.77
N LEU A 17 -12.71 -12.85 0.58
CA LEU A 17 -11.52 -12.90 1.43
C LEU A 17 -10.82 -14.24 1.32
N GLU A 18 -11.55 -15.34 1.42
CA GLU A 18 -10.99 -16.70 1.28
C GLU A 18 -10.35 -16.91 -0.10
N THR A 19 -11.04 -16.48 -1.16
CA THR A 19 -10.48 -16.50 -2.52
C THR A 19 -9.21 -15.67 -2.61
N PHE A 20 -9.15 -14.50 -1.98
CA PHE A 20 -7.94 -13.68 -1.95
C PHE A 20 -6.82 -14.35 -1.14
N MET A 21 -7.11 -14.86 0.05
CA MET A 21 -6.12 -15.51 0.91
C MET A 21 -5.55 -16.78 0.27
N SER A 22 -6.36 -17.54 -0.49
CA SER A 22 -5.89 -18.71 -1.23
C SER A 22 -4.86 -18.38 -2.32
N LYS A 23 -4.80 -17.11 -2.78
CA LYS A 23 -3.75 -16.65 -3.71
C LYS A 23 -2.35 -16.71 -3.11
N SER A 24 -2.21 -16.78 -1.78
CA SER A 24 -0.91 -16.96 -1.13
C SER A 24 -0.21 -18.25 -1.61
N ASN A 25 -0.92 -19.37 -1.65
CA ASN A 25 -0.40 -20.63 -2.15
C ASN A 25 -0.07 -20.58 -3.64
N GLN A 26 -0.97 -19.99 -4.45
CA GLN A 26 -0.83 -19.94 -5.91
C GLN A 26 0.35 -19.05 -6.36
N ASN A 27 0.68 -18.02 -5.58
CA ASN A 27 1.70 -17.03 -5.91
C ASN A 27 2.97 -17.13 -5.03
N ASN A 28 3.07 -18.17 -4.22
CA ASN A 28 4.20 -18.37 -3.29
C ASN A 28 4.39 -17.19 -2.32
N LEU A 29 3.28 -16.61 -1.83
CA LEU A 29 3.28 -15.46 -0.92
C LEU A 29 3.37 -15.97 0.52
N GLN A 30 4.60 -16.15 1.00
CA GLN A 30 4.89 -16.89 2.24
C GLN A 30 5.47 -16.01 3.37
N TYR A 31 5.43 -14.67 3.20
CA TYR A 31 6.09 -13.76 4.15
C TYR A 31 5.12 -12.95 5.00
N GLY A 32 3.96 -13.51 5.26
CA GLY A 32 2.97 -12.92 6.15
C GLY A 32 1.84 -12.18 5.46
N TYR A 33 0.91 -11.73 6.27
CA TYR A 33 -0.23 -10.94 5.82
C TYR A 33 -0.69 -9.94 6.88
N GLY A 34 -1.52 -8.99 6.48
CA GLY A 34 -2.20 -8.12 7.41
C GLY A 34 -3.60 -7.79 6.96
N ILE A 35 -4.45 -7.52 7.95
CA ILE A 35 -5.85 -7.15 7.78
C ILE A 35 -6.14 -5.87 8.55
N LEU A 36 -6.90 -5.01 7.93
CA LEU A 36 -7.55 -3.87 8.53
C LEU A 36 -9.06 -4.05 8.36
N HIS A 37 -9.81 -4.02 9.44
CA HIS A 37 -11.25 -4.20 9.41
C HIS A 37 -11.96 -3.16 10.27
N ASN A 38 -13.17 -2.79 9.86
CA ASN A 38 -13.96 -1.79 10.56
C ASN A 38 -15.03 -2.46 11.42
N THR A 39 -15.00 -2.21 12.73
CA THR A 39 -16.01 -2.63 13.69
C THR A 39 -16.55 -1.42 14.44
N ASN A 40 -17.86 -1.18 14.36
CA ASN A 40 -18.50 -0.07 15.09
C ASN A 40 -17.85 1.30 14.85
N LYS A 41 -17.53 1.61 13.59
CA LYS A 41 -16.87 2.84 13.13
C LYS A 41 -15.38 2.96 13.53
N ASN A 42 -14.80 1.96 14.17
CA ASN A 42 -13.38 1.94 14.52
C ASN A 42 -12.64 0.93 13.65
N TRP A 43 -11.51 1.35 13.09
CA TRP A 43 -10.61 0.46 12.39
C TRP A 43 -9.73 -0.29 13.39
N LYS A 44 -9.59 -1.58 13.18
CA LYS A 44 -8.67 -2.45 13.92
C LYS A 44 -7.79 -3.17 12.95
N SER A 45 -6.53 -3.39 13.33
CA SER A 45 -5.56 -4.07 12.50
C SER A 45 -5.10 -5.37 13.14
N TYR A 46 -4.84 -6.34 12.30
CA TYR A 46 -4.11 -7.56 12.62
C TYR A 46 -3.01 -7.73 11.59
N LYS A 47 -1.83 -8.18 11.99
CA LYS A 47 -0.74 -8.55 11.09
C LYS A 47 0.11 -9.67 11.67
N THR A 48 0.65 -10.50 10.79
CA THR A 48 1.50 -11.64 11.13
C THR A 48 2.57 -11.82 10.07
N ILE A 49 3.69 -12.44 10.45
CA ILE A 49 4.72 -12.87 9.50
C ILE A 49 4.42 -14.26 8.92
N GLU A 50 3.47 -14.98 9.51
CA GLU A 50 3.04 -16.29 9.00
C GLU A 50 2.13 -16.12 7.78
N PRO A 51 2.25 -17.00 6.77
CA PRO A 51 1.35 -16.98 5.63
C PRO A 51 -0.05 -17.51 6.01
N PRO A 52 -1.10 -17.15 5.23
CA PRO A 52 -2.49 -17.55 5.54
C PRO A 52 -2.74 -19.06 5.67
N TYR A 53 -1.93 -19.89 5.05
CA TYR A 53 -2.06 -21.34 5.16
C TYR A 53 -1.47 -21.92 6.45
N ASN A 54 -0.69 -21.16 7.21
CA ASN A 54 -0.17 -21.49 8.53
C ASN A 54 -0.93 -20.76 9.65
N ASP A 55 -1.58 -19.66 9.35
CA ASP A 55 -2.32 -18.83 10.30
C ASP A 55 -3.65 -18.40 9.69
N ASP A 56 -4.72 -19.05 10.11
CA ASP A 56 -6.09 -18.80 9.65
C ASP A 56 -6.82 -17.72 10.45
N THR A 57 -6.12 -16.95 11.26
CA THR A 57 -6.71 -15.90 12.12
C THR A 57 -7.53 -14.88 11.31
N TYR A 58 -7.26 -14.75 10.01
CA TYR A 58 -8.04 -13.88 9.11
C TYR A 58 -9.54 -14.27 9.07
N THR A 59 -9.88 -15.53 9.32
CA THR A 59 -11.28 -16.00 9.33
C THR A 59 -12.13 -15.31 10.38
N LYS A 60 -11.52 -14.88 11.49
CA LYS A 60 -12.19 -14.13 12.57
C LYS A 60 -12.69 -12.75 12.11
N TYR A 61 -12.16 -12.24 11.01
CA TYR A 61 -12.48 -10.92 10.47
C TYR A 61 -13.36 -10.99 9.23
N SER A 62 -13.65 -12.18 8.73
CA SER A 62 -14.38 -12.41 7.47
C SER A 62 -15.81 -11.85 7.45
N GLN A 63 -16.39 -11.56 8.61
CA GLN A 63 -17.73 -10.96 8.75
C GLN A 63 -17.72 -9.41 8.69
N SER A 64 -16.56 -8.77 8.55
CA SER A 64 -16.49 -7.32 8.53
C SER A 64 -16.89 -6.75 7.18
N SER A 65 -17.96 -5.93 7.15
CA SER A 65 -18.48 -5.32 5.91
C SER A 65 -17.48 -4.36 5.23
N ASN A 66 -16.51 -3.85 5.97
CA ASN A 66 -15.43 -3.02 5.43
C ASN A 66 -14.09 -3.62 5.86
N MET A 67 -13.31 -4.07 4.90
CA MET A 67 -12.06 -4.77 5.15
C MET A 67 -11.03 -4.50 4.08
N ILE A 68 -9.77 -4.46 4.51
CA ILE A 68 -8.60 -4.36 3.63
C ILE A 68 -7.63 -5.45 4.05
N ALA A 69 -7.11 -6.20 3.09
CA ALA A 69 -6.11 -7.23 3.33
C ALA A 69 -4.89 -7.04 2.42
N HIS A 70 -3.73 -7.43 2.94
CA HIS A 70 -2.47 -7.41 2.22
C HIS A 70 -1.75 -8.74 2.40
N LEU A 71 -1.37 -9.37 1.31
CA LEU A 71 -0.48 -10.53 1.29
C LEU A 71 0.94 -10.06 0.95
N ARG A 72 1.89 -10.39 1.81
CA ARG A 72 3.26 -9.93 1.69
C ARG A 72 4.13 -10.88 0.87
N GLN A 73 5.00 -10.29 0.05
CA GLN A 73 6.08 -10.99 -0.64
C GLN A 73 7.38 -10.22 -0.43
N ILE A 74 8.45 -10.93 -0.08
CA ILE A 74 9.81 -10.41 -0.10
C ILE A 74 10.41 -10.72 -1.47
N TYR A 75 11.05 -9.73 -2.07
CA TYR A 75 11.75 -9.96 -3.33
C TYR A 75 12.98 -10.84 -3.09
N THR A 76 13.00 -12.01 -3.72
CA THR A 76 14.13 -12.94 -3.67
C THR A 76 14.63 -13.26 -5.06
N ASN A 77 15.94 -13.47 -5.19
CA ASN A 77 16.58 -14.02 -6.38
C ASN A 77 17.70 -14.99 -5.96
N GLU A 78 18.38 -15.60 -6.91
CA GLU A 78 19.45 -16.57 -6.68
C GLU A 78 20.60 -16.05 -5.77
N LYS A 79 20.77 -14.72 -5.68
CA LYS A 79 21.79 -14.08 -4.84
C LYS A 79 21.24 -13.60 -3.47
N THR A 80 19.97 -13.81 -3.19
CA THR A 80 19.36 -13.39 -1.92
C THR A 80 19.74 -14.38 -0.82
N SER A 81 20.47 -13.91 0.18
CA SER A 81 20.90 -14.77 1.28
C SER A 81 19.72 -14.99 2.27
N LYS A 82 19.81 -16.08 3.07
CA LYS A 82 18.88 -16.31 4.18
C LYS A 82 18.88 -15.15 5.18
N LYS A 83 20.02 -14.51 5.40
CA LYS A 83 20.18 -13.36 6.29
C LYS A 83 19.42 -12.13 5.76
N ASP A 84 19.43 -11.91 4.44
CA ASP A 84 18.67 -10.82 3.82
C ASP A 84 17.17 -11.07 3.97
N ILE A 85 16.71 -12.31 3.80
CA ILE A 85 15.30 -12.68 4.01
C ILE A 85 14.91 -12.46 5.48
N GLN A 86 15.73 -12.90 6.44
CA GLN A 86 15.45 -12.70 7.88
C GLN A 86 15.39 -11.22 8.25
N PHE A 87 16.23 -10.39 7.65
CA PHE A 87 16.22 -8.94 7.87
C PHE A 87 14.92 -8.29 7.38
N GLU A 88 14.37 -8.76 6.26
CA GLU A 88 13.10 -8.26 5.71
C GLU A 88 11.86 -8.89 6.38
N HIS A 89 11.96 -10.15 6.83
CA HIS A 89 10.83 -10.92 7.34
C HIS A 89 10.55 -10.60 8.80
N THR A 90 10.03 -9.41 9.04
CA THR A 90 9.68 -8.91 10.37
C THR A 90 8.27 -8.34 10.40
N ILE A 91 7.70 -8.25 11.59
CA ILE A 91 6.35 -7.72 11.80
C ILE A 91 6.30 -6.22 11.51
N GLU A 92 7.38 -5.49 11.76
CA GLU A 92 7.50 -4.05 11.50
C GLU A 92 7.41 -3.76 10.00
N ASN A 93 7.95 -4.65 9.17
CA ASN A 93 7.91 -4.55 7.71
C ASN A 93 6.60 -5.08 7.10
N THR A 94 5.65 -5.56 7.89
CA THR A 94 4.38 -6.11 7.43
C THR A 94 3.26 -5.08 7.52
N HIS A 95 2.47 -4.94 6.46
CA HIS A 95 1.30 -4.06 6.44
C HIS A 95 0.17 -4.58 7.36
N PRO A 96 -0.73 -3.69 7.83
CA PRO A 96 -0.73 -2.25 7.62
C PRO A 96 0.34 -1.53 8.45
N PHE A 97 0.90 -0.45 7.89
CA PHE A 97 1.58 0.55 8.71
C PHE A 97 0.54 1.42 9.39
N GLN A 98 0.82 1.86 10.61
CA GLN A 98 -0.14 2.59 11.43
C GLN A 98 0.50 3.79 12.13
N TYR A 99 -0.21 4.91 12.11
CA TYR A 99 0.07 6.08 12.95
C TYR A 99 -1.24 6.59 13.53
N LYS A 100 -1.43 6.44 14.86
CA LYS A 100 -2.71 6.71 15.53
C LYS A 100 -3.85 5.93 14.86
N ASN A 101 -4.88 6.63 14.33
CA ASN A 101 -6.02 6.07 13.60
C ASN A 101 -5.87 6.15 12.07
N ILE A 102 -4.66 6.30 11.59
CA ILE A 102 -4.32 6.35 10.17
C ILE A 102 -3.57 5.08 9.81
N TYR A 103 -3.96 4.46 8.68
CA TYR A 103 -3.40 3.19 8.23
C TYR A 103 -3.01 3.27 6.76
N PHE A 104 -2.00 2.49 6.39
CA PHE A 104 -1.48 2.44 5.04
C PHE A 104 -1.09 1.02 4.62
N MET A 105 -1.41 0.68 3.38
CA MET A 105 -0.97 -0.54 2.71
C MET A 105 -0.50 -0.21 1.29
N GLN A 106 0.54 -0.90 0.84
CA GLN A 106 1.10 -0.75 -0.49
C GLN A 106 1.40 -2.11 -1.12
N HIS A 107 1.08 -2.24 -2.40
CA HIS A 107 1.56 -3.30 -3.28
C HIS A 107 2.33 -2.68 -4.43
N GLY A 108 3.60 -2.91 -4.50
CA GLY A 108 4.49 -2.35 -5.52
C GLY A 108 5.81 -1.89 -4.93
N ASP A 109 6.52 -1.04 -5.65
CA ASP A 109 7.88 -0.65 -5.32
C ASP A 109 8.14 0.82 -5.65
N LEU A 110 9.02 1.47 -4.87
CA LEU A 110 9.82 2.59 -5.32
C LEU A 110 11.04 2.05 -6.06
N LEU A 111 11.35 2.67 -7.17
CA LEU A 111 12.38 2.23 -8.11
C LEU A 111 13.40 3.36 -8.30
N LEU A 112 14.64 3.02 -8.53
CA LEU A 112 15.68 3.98 -8.91
C LEU A 112 16.39 3.47 -10.15
N ASP A 113 16.50 4.33 -11.17
CA ASP A 113 17.35 4.08 -12.32
C ASP A 113 18.75 4.60 -12.03
N ILE A 114 19.75 3.71 -12.11
CA ILE A 114 21.17 4.03 -11.94
C ILE A 114 21.91 3.48 -13.15
N ASN A 115 22.47 4.36 -13.97
CA ASN A 115 23.22 3.98 -15.16
C ASN A 115 22.46 3.06 -16.12
N GLY A 116 21.15 3.34 -16.35
CA GLY A 116 20.31 2.55 -17.23
C GLY A 116 19.82 1.22 -16.66
N MET A 117 20.11 0.94 -15.39
CA MET A 117 19.59 -0.23 -14.68
C MET A 117 18.57 0.19 -13.62
N THR A 118 17.38 -0.40 -13.68
CA THR A 118 16.36 -0.16 -12.68
C THR A 118 16.59 -1.02 -11.43
N HIS A 119 16.66 -0.36 -10.29
CA HIS A 119 16.86 -0.97 -8.98
C HIS A 119 15.60 -0.86 -8.14
N ILE A 120 15.18 -1.99 -7.53
CA ILE A 120 14.10 -2.03 -6.56
C ILE A 120 14.66 -1.61 -5.20
N PHE A 121 13.92 -0.75 -4.47
CA PHE A 121 14.32 -0.18 -3.18
C PHE A 121 14.84 -1.24 -2.18
N GLN A 122 14.09 -2.29 -1.94
CA GLN A 122 14.44 -3.33 -0.97
C GLN A 122 15.78 -4.00 -1.24
N LYS A 123 16.12 -4.22 -2.52
CA LYS A 123 17.36 -4.89 -2.90
C LYS A 123 18.59 -4.01 -2.73
N TYR A 124 18.45 -2.70 -2.85
CA TYR A 124 19.57 -1.76 -2.96
C TYR A 124 19.57 -0.68 -1.87
N PHE A 125 18.78 -0.87 -0.81
CA PHE A 125 18.77 0.03 0.34
C PHE A 125 20.17 0.38 0.89
N ARG A 126 21.12 -0.53 0.75
CA ARG A 126 22.53 -0.35 1.20
C ARG A 126 23.39 0.44 0.23
N LEU A 127 22.92 0.77 -0.99
CA LEU A 127 23.71 1.59 -1.91
C LEU A 127 23.71 3.06 -1.45
N ASN A 128 24.89 3.68 -1.43
CA ASN A 128 25.05 5.09 -1.01
C ASN A 128 24.12 6.05 -1.74
N THR A 129 23.85 5.83 -3.03
CA THR A 129 22.94 6.65 -3.84
C THR A 129 21.51 6.55 -3.34
N PHE A 130 21.03 5.36 -2.94
CA PHE A 130 19.73 5.19 -2.32
C PHE A 130 19.67 5.88 -0.96
N GLN A 131 20.69 5.66 -0.12
CA GLN A 131 20.76 6.27 1.21
C GLN A 131 20.71 7.79 1.14
N THR A 132 21.42 8.42 0.19
CA THR A 132 21.37 9.86 -0.01
C THR A 132 19.97 10.34 -0.38
N LYS A 133 19.28 9.65 -1.28
CA LYS A 133 17.91 10.01 -1.70
C LYS A 133 16.89 9.76 -0.59
N ILE A 134 17.03 8.66 0.14
CA ILE A 134 16.20 8.36 1.32
C ILE A 134 16.41 9.44 2.38
N LYS A 135 17.67 9.79 2.67
CA LYS A 135 17.98 10.87 3.60
C LYS A 135 17.30 12.17 3.20
N HIS A 136 17.34 12.54 1.93
CA HIS A 136 16.67 13.75 1.44
C HIS A 136 15.15 13.72 1.70
N ILE A 137 14.50 12.57 1.55
CA ILE A 137 13.07 12.41 1.91
C ILE A 137 12.89 12.47 3.44
N CYS A 138 13.73 11.75 4.20
CA CYS A 138 13.65 11.73 5.65
C CYS A 138 13.89 13.13 6.27
N ASP A 139 14.80 13.92 5.70
CA ASP A 139 15.07 15.29 6.15
C ASP A 139 13.84 16.22 5.98
N LYS A 140 12.94 15.91 5.06
CA LYS A 140 11.65 16.62 4.91
C LYS A 140 10.62 16.20 5.95
N ILE A 141 10.64 14.94 6.37
CA ILE A 141 9.68 14.38 7.32
C ILE A 141 10.03 14.92 8.71
N GLU A 142 9.03 15.43 9.44
CA GLU A 142 9.25 15.91 10.79
C GLU A 142 9.85 14.84 11.71
N ASN A 143 10.79 15.23 12.57
CA ASN A 143 11.46 14.31 13.51
C ASN A 143 10.48 13.49 14.37
N LYS A 144 9.32 14.03 14.72
CA LYS A 144 8.30 13.29 15.48
C LYS A 144 7.74 12.10 14.69
N LEU A 145 7.64 12.22 13.36
CA LEU A 145 7.14 11.15 12.47
C LEU A 145 8.24 10.13 12.17
N THR A 146 9.47 10.56 11.93
CA THR A 146 10.59 9.64 11.68
C THR A 146 10.87 8.72 12.86
N LYS A 147 10.62 9.19 14.09
CA LYS A 147 10.72 8.34 15.31
C LYS A 147 9.69 7.22 15.38
N HIS A 148 8.61 7.30 14.61
CA HIS A 148 7.60 6.24 14.54
C HIS A 148 7.87 5.22 13.42
N MET A 149 8.85 5.45 12.58
CA MET A 149 9.29 4.45 11.60
C MET A 149 9.97 3.31 12.34
N GLN A 150 9.42 2.11 12.22
CA GLN A 150 9.91 0.90 12.92
C GLN A 150 10.59 -0.07 11.97
N GLY A 151 10.11 -0.13 10.74
CA GLY A 151 10.68 -0.93 9.67
C GLY A 151 11.65 -0.14 8.79
N HIS A 152 11.94 -0.72 7.63
CA HIS A 152 12.91 -0.13 6.69
C HIS A 152 12.47 -0.34 5.23
N THR A 153 11.15 -0.39 4.99
CA THR A 153 10.59 -0.54 3.66
C THR A 153 10.33 0.81 2.99
N ASP A 154 10.32 0.81 1.67
CA ASP A 154 9.88 1.95 0.86
C ASP A 154 8.43 2.35 1.17
N SER A 155 7.60 1.36 1.47
CA SER A 155 6.20 1.54 1.85
C SER A 155 6.07 2.38 3.11
N GLU A 156 6.86 2.10 4.15
CA GLU A 156 6.81 2.85 5.40
C GLU A 156 7.36 4.27 5.23
N LEU A 157 8.43 4.43 4.46
CA LEU A 157 8.97 5.75 4.10
C LEU A 157 7.90 6.59 3.39
N TRP A 158 7.23 6.02 2.40
CA TRP A 158 6.17 6.73 1.67
C TRP A 158 4.99 7.07 2.55
N PHE A 159 4.57 6.15 3.42
CA PHE A 159 3.53 6.41 4.41
C PHE A 159 3.84 7.64 5.26
N HIS A 160 5.05 7.71 5.82
CA HIS A 160 5.45 8.84 6.66
C HIS A 160 5.58 10.15 5.89
N LEU A 161 5.96 10.11 4.62
CA LEU A 161 5.96 11.28 3.75
C LEU A 161 4.53 11.80 3.48
N ILE A 162 3.56 10.90 3.23
CA ILE A 162 2.14 11.29 3.11
C ILE A 162 1.64 11.88 4.43
N LEU A 163 1.95 11.25 5.56
CA LEU A 163 1.59 11.75 6.89
C LEU A 163 2.14 13.14 7.15
N HIS A 164 3.40 13.41 6.77
CA HIS A 164 4.01 14.73 6.91
C HIS A 164 3.17 15.82 6.23
N TYR A 165 2.78 15.59 4.97
CA TYR A 165 1.94 16.55 4.24
C TYR A 165 0.53 16.66 4.81
N TYR A 166 -0.06 15.52 5.22
CA TYR A 166 -1.42 15.49 5.73
C TYR A 166 -1.57 16.20 7.08
N ILE A 167 -0.63 15.98 8.01
CA ILE A 167 -0.69 16.53 9.37
C ILE A 167 -0.35 18.02 9.36
N ASN A 168 0.55 18.46 8.47
CA ASN A 168 0.99 19.86 8.38
C ASN A 168 0.13 20.72 7.45
N ASP A 169 -0.90 20.15 6.82
CA ASP A 169 -1.86 20.94 6.06
C ASP A 169 -2.82 21.65 7.02
N ASN A 170 -2.55 22.92 7.29
CA ASN A 170 -3.38 23.82 8.11
C ASN A 170 -4.48 24.52 7.30
N SER A 171 -4.74 24.10 6.06
CA SER A 171 -5.82 24.68 5.26
C SER A 171 -7.20 24.33 5.81
N SER A 172 -8.21 25.13 5.48
CA SER A 172 -9.62 24.88 5.82
C SER A 172 -10.27 23.76 4.97
N LYS A 173 -9.48 23.05 4.14
CA LYS A 173 -9.97 21.96 3.30
C LYS A 173 -10.49 20.79 4.12
N GLY A 174 -11.52 20.12 3.62
CA GLY A 174 -12.02 18.87 4.21
C GLY A 174 -10.99 17.72 4.13
N VAL A 175 -11.18 16.69 4.95
CA VAL A 175 -10.32 15.49 5.05
C VAL A 175 -10.01 14.89 3.67
N ARG A 176 -11.02 14.78 2.80
CA ARG A 176 -10.88 14.25 1.44
C ARG A 176 -9.80 14.98 0.63
N ASP A 177 -9.89 16.31 0.60
CA ASP A 177 -9.04 17.11 -0.25
C ASP A 177 -7.63 17.19 0.34
N ARG A 178 -7.50 17.25 1.66
CA ARG A 178 -6.21 17.19 2.37
C ARG A 178 -5.49 15.86 2.11
N LEU A 179 -6.18 14.73 2.18
CA LEU A 179 -5.61 13.41 1.85
C LEU A 179 -5.12 13.35 0.39
N THR A 180 -5.93 13.86 -0.53
CA THR A 180 -5.57 13.91 -1.96
C THR A 180 -4.32 14.75 -2.19
N ASP A 181 -4.28 15.96 -1.61
CA ASP A 181 -3.17 16.88 -1.77
C ASP A 181 -1.88 16.34 -1.11
N ALA A 182 -1.99 15.74 0.07
CA ALA A 182 -0.87 15.11 0.75
C ALA A 182 -0.25 13.98 -0.10
N PHE A 183 -1.08 13.14 -0.68
CA PHE A 183 -0.61 12.07 -1.57
C PHE A 183 0.07 12.63 -2.82
N ILE A 184 -0.53 13.61 -3.50
CA ILE A 184 0.04 14.24 -4.70
C ILE A 184 1.37 14.93 -4.36
N ASN A 185 1.47 15.62 -3.23
CA ASN A 185 2.72 16.27 -2.79
C ASN A 185 3.81 15.24 -2.50
N SER A 186 3.46 14.11 -1.88
CA SER A 186 4.42 13.02 -1.65
C SER A 186 4.97 12.45 -2.97
N LEU A 187 4.12 12.30 -3.99
CA LEU A 187 4.54 11.86 -5.33
C LEU A 187 5.49 12.86 -6.00
N ARG A 188 5.24 14.16 -5.83
CA ARG A 188 6.13 15.22 -6.35
C ARG A 188 7.52 15.14 -5.73
N ASP A 189 7.61 14.92 -4.42
CA ASP A 189 8.89 14.78 -3.74
C ASP A 189 9.63 13.53 -4.17
N ILE A 190 8.95 12.38 -4.24
CA ILE A 190 9.51 11.13 -4.75
C ILE A 190 10.08 11.35 -6.16
N ASN A 191 9.34 12.07 -7.03
CA ASN A 191 9.81 12.42 -8.36
C ASN A 191 11.03 13.35 -8.35
N THR A 192 11.03 14.37 -7.48
CA THR A 192 12.10 15.37 -7.39
C THR A 192 13.44 14.73 -7.03
N VAL A 193 13.44 13.72 -6.16
CA VAL A 193 14.65 12.97 -5.83
C VAL A 193 15.01 11.89 -6.84
N GLY A 194 14.20 11.74 -7.92
CA GLY A 194 14.46 10.84 -9.04
C GLY A 194 14.08 9.40 -8.79
N PHE A 195 13.19 9.12 -7.82
CA PHE A 195 12.53 7.82 -7.75
C PHE A 195 11.44 7.71 -8.81
N GLN A 196 11.30 6.51 -9.32
CA GLN A 196 10.15 6.06 -10.10
C GLN A 196 9.28 5.20 -9.18
N TYR A 197 8.07 4.90 -9.59
CA TYR A 197 7.17 4.06 -8.81
C TYR A 197 6.23 3.25 -9.69
N ARG A 198 5.90 2.08 -9.17
CA ARG A 198 4.77 1.26 -9.59
C ARG A 198 4.09 0.78 -8.32
N SER A 199 2.93 1.32 -8.01
CA SER A 199 2.32 1.01 -6.71
C SER A 199 0.81 1.10 -6.75
N ASN A 200 0.18 0.12 -6.12
CA ASN A 200 -1.17 0.22 -5.62
C ASN A 200 -1.10 0.57 -4.14
N ILE A 201 -1.83 1.58 -3.75
CA ILE A 201 -1.86 2.04 -2.36
C ILE A 201 -3.28 2.09 -1.83
N VAL A 202 -3.41 1.88 -0.54
CA VAL A 202 -4.63 2.15 0.24
C VAL A 202 -4.23 2.90 1.50
N PHE A 203 -4.90 4.01 1.76
CA PHE A 203 -4.71 4.85 2.92
C PHE A 203 -6.06 5.05 3.60
N VAL A 204 -6.13 4.81 4.89
CA VAL A 204 -7.38 4.88 5.67
C VAL A 204 -7.24 5.89 6.79
N HIS A 205 -8.20 6.81 6.86
CA HIS A 205 -8.32 7.72 7.97
C HIS A 205 -9.81 7.96 8.28
N GLU A 206 -10.22 7.60 9.49
CA GLU A 206 -11.61 7.71 9.93
C GLU A 206 -12.59 7.02 8.97
N ASN A 207 -13.48 7.80 8.36
CA ASN A 207 -14.49 7.32 7.41
C ASN A 207 -14.06 7.39 5.95
N TYR A 208 -12.81 7.76 5.68
CA TYR A 208 -12.27 7.92 4.34
C TYR A 208 -11.28 6.83 4.01
N ILE A 209 -11.45 6.24 2.86
CA ILE A 209 -10.52 5.29 2.27
C ILE A 209 -10.05 5.88 0.95
N MET A 210 -8.78 6.22 0.88
CA MET A 210 -8.11 6.63 -0.35
C MET A 210 -7.41 5.42 -0.95
N PHE A 211 -7.56 5.21 -2.25
CA PHE A 211 -6.80 4.21 -2.98
C PHE A 211 -6.39 4.73 -4.35
N SER A 212 -5.29 4.22 -4.86
CA SER A 212 -4.74 4.65 -6.14
C SER A 212 -3.86 3.55 -6.73
N SER A 213 -3.84 3.48 -8.05
CA SER A 213 -2.82 2.75 -8.80
C SER A 213 -1.96 3.78 -9.53
N VAL A 214 -0.70 3.92 -9.13
CA VAL A 214 0.22 4.88 -9.69
C VAL A 214 1.39 4.20 -10.36
N TYR A 215 1.76 4.76 -11.50
CA TYR A 215 2.89 4.28 -12.27
C TYR A 215 3.60 5.45 -12.92
N LYS A 216 4.90 5.53 -12.66
CA LYS A 216 5.81 6.41 -13.39
C LYS A 216 7.09 5.66 -13.69
N ASN A 217 7.40 5.60 -14.96
CA ASN A 217 8.60 4.97 -15.47
C ASN A 217 9.32 5.88 -16.45
N THR A 218 10.63 5.78 -16.50
CA THR A 218 11.42 6.37 -17.60
C THR A 218 11.49 5.38 -18.75
N SER A 219 11.77 5.87 -19.94
CA SER A 219 11.84 5.07 -21.19
C SER A 219 12.85 3.92 -21.15
N THR A 220 13.73 3.88 -20.16
CA THR A 220 14.78 2.87 -19.99
C THR A 220 14.40 1.69 -19.10
N SER A 221 13.28 1.77 -18.39
CA SER A 221 12.90 0.74 -17.42
C SER A 221 12.04 -0.36 -18.04
N CYS A 222 12.45 -1.60 -17.85
CA CYS A 222 11.69 -2.81 -18.24
C CYS A 222 10.65 -3.24 -17.20
N VAL A 223 10.40 -2.43 -16.17
CA VAL A 223 9.51 -2.78 -15.07
C VAL A 223 8.06 -2.56 -15.45
N ARG A 224 7.24 -3.62 -15.37
CA ARG A 224 5.81 -3.54 -15.70
C ARG A 224 5.03 -2.83 -14.59
N PRO A 225 3.99 -2.04 -14.95
CA PRO A 225 3.10 -1.45 -13.96
C PRO A 225 2.36 -2.53 -13.15
N VAL A 226 1.93 -2.18 -11.94
CA VAL A 226 0.96 -2.94 -11.17
C VAL A 226 -0.41 -2.29 -11.33
N PHE A 227 -1.48 -3.08 -11.27
CA PHE A 227 -2.83 -2.60 -11.57
C PHE A 227 -3.76 -2.88 -10.40
N LEU A 228 -4.80 -2.04 -10.27
CA LEU A 228 -5.98 -2.31 -9.46
C LEU A 228 -7.17 -2.65 -10.36
N TYR A 229 -7.97 -3.58 -9.90
CA TYR A 229 -9.21 -4.00 -10.52
C TYR A 229 -10.36 -3.77 -9.54
N ALA A 230 -11.52 -3.40 -10.06
CA ALA A 230 -12.72 -3.19 -9.23
C ALA A 230 -13.90 -4.02 -9.75
N ASP A 231 -14.68 -4.54 -8.81
CA ASP A 231 -16.04 -5.02 -9.03
C ASP A 231 -17.01 -4.10 -8.28
N ARG A 232 -18.08 -3.65 -8.96
CA ARG A 232 -19.08 -2.72 -8.44
C ARG A 232 -20.50 -3.26 -8.52
N LYS A 233 -20.66 -4.56 -8.81
CA LYS A 233 -21.98 -5.13 -9.06
C LYS A 233 -22.93 -4.94 -7.87
N ASP A 234 -22.50 -5.34 -6.69
CA ASP A 234 -23.33 -5.29 -5.47
C ASP A 234 -22.70 -4.37 -4.40
N ASN A 235 -21.39 -4.34 -4.34
CA ASN A 235 -20.59 -3.55 -3.39
C ASN A 235 -19.24 -3.21 -4.03
N LEU A 236 -18.53 -2.22 -3.49
CA LEU A 236 -17.22 -1.88 -4.01
C LEU A 236 -16.18 -2.86 -3.50
N SER A 237 -15.68 -3.70 -4.38
CA SER A 237 -14.54 -4.57 -4.14
C SER A 237 -13.39 -4.23 -5.07
N ILE A 238 -12.17 -4.12 -4.53
CA ILE A 238 -10.97 -3.71 -5.25
C ILE A 238 -9.85 -4.70 -4.93
N CYS A 239 -9.12 -5.13 -5.95
CA CYS A 239 -8.01 -6.05 -5.75
C CYS A 239 -6.88 -5.78 -6.76
N SER A 240 -5.66 -6.07 -6.37
CA SER A 240 -4.50 -6.02 -7.26
C SER A 240 -4.39 -7.23 -8.21
N THR A 241 -5.34 -8.15 -8.11
CA THR A 241 -5.54 -9.27 -9.04
C THR A 241 -7.03 -9.50 -9.24
N LYS A 242 -7.44 -10.05 -10.36
CA LYS A 242 -8.86 -10.40 -10.57
C LYS A 242 -9.22 -11.59 -9.70
N LEU A 243 -10.22 -11.44 -8.84
CA LEU A 243 -10.80 -12.55 -8.07
C LEU A 243 -11.92 -13.25 -8.84
N THR A 244 -12.68 -12.49 -9.63
CA THR A 244 -13.76 -13.00 -10.50
C THR A 244 -13.69 -12.33 -11.88
N SER A 245 -14.50 -12.82 -12.84
CA SER A 245 -14.62 -12.23 -14.19
C SER A 245 -15.21 -10.82 -14.20
N ASN A 246 -15.92 -10.42 -13.15
CA ASN A 246 -16.59 -9.11 -13.03
C ASN A 246 -15.61 -7.96 -12.77
N TYR A 247 -14.40 -8.28 -12.30
CA TYR A 247 -13.38 -7.26 -12.01
C TYR A 247 -12.89 -6.56 -13.27
N LYS A 248 -13.05 -5.24 -13.30
CA LYS A 248 -12.59 -4.35 -14.37
C LYS A 248 -11.38 -3.53 -13.93
N LEU A 249 -10.48 -3.29 -14.86
CA LEU A 249 -9.29 -2.46 -14.63
C LEU A 249 -9.68 -1.03 -14.21
N LEU A 250 -9.09 -0.55 -13.14
CA LEU A 250 -9.17 0.87 -12.74
C LEU A 250 -8.12 1.69 -13.49
N PRO A 251 -8.47 2.90 -13.94
CA PRO A 251 -7.51 3.85 -14.49
C PRO A 251 -6.35 4.12 -13.54
N GLN A 252 -5.13 4.11 -14.07
CA GLN A 252 -3.92 4.50 -13.33
C GLN A 252 -3.80 6.01 -13.20
N ASN A 253 -2.92 6.45 -12.29
CA ASN A 253 -2.61 7.85 -12.03
C ASN A 253 -3.86 8.68 -11.69
N LYS A 254 -4.77 8.05 -10.96
CA LYS A 254 -5.99 8.66 -10.43
C LYS A 254 -6.15 8.32 -8.95
N VAL A 255 -6.43 9.32 -8.14
CA VAL A 255 -6.79 9.13 -6.72
C VAL A 255 -8.28 8.86 -6.64
N TYR A 256 -8.65 7.81 -5.93
CA TYR A 256 -10.01 7.48 -5.58
C TYR A 256 -10.20 7.65 -4.08
N ILE A 257 -11.29 8.27 -3.65
CA ILE A 257 -11.64 8.39 -2.24
C ILE A 257 -13.07 7.94 -2.03
N TYR A 258 -13.22 6.97 -1.18
CA TYR A 258 -14.50 6.45 -0.73
C TYR A 258 -14.81 6.94 0.68
N ASN A 259 -16.02 7.48 0.87
CA ASN A 259 -16.52 7.82 2.18
C ASN A 259 -17.50 6.74 2.64
N ILE A 260 -17.16 6.05 3.73
CA ILE A 260 -17.93 4.90 4.25
C ILE A 260 -19.32 5.31 4.68
N LEU A 261 -19.48 6.47 5.31
CA LEU A 261 -20.79 6.91 5.84
C LEU A 261 -21.76 7.29 4.74
N SER A 262 -21.30 8.04 3.74
CA SER A 262 -22.14 8.47 2.62
C SER A 262 -22.19 7.46 1.48
N LYS A 263 -21.36 6.40 1.52
CA LYS A 263 -21.19 5.40 0.46
C LYS A 263 -20.82 6.02 -0.90
N LYS A 264 -20.18 7.19 -0.89
CA LYS A 264 -19.82 7.93 -2.11
C LYS A 264 -18.36 7.71 -2.48
N LEU A 265 -18.15 7.36 -3.75
CA LEU A 265 -16.83 7.32 -4.38
C LEU A 265 -16.61 8.59 -5.19
N SER A 266 -15.50 9.25 -4.97
CA SER A 266 -15.02 10.37 -5.77
C SER A 266 -13.64 10.05 -6.34
N SER A 267 -13.24 10.76 -7.39
CA SER A 267 -11.90 10.58 -7.96
C SER A 267 -11.34 11.91 -8.47
N ARG A 268 -10.01 11.99 -8.52
CA ARG A 268 -9.24 13.13 -9.05
C ARG A 268 -8.04 12.62 -9.84
N ASP A 269 -7.79 13.21 -11.00
CA ASP A 269 -6.61 12.90 -11.80
C ASP A 269 -5.34 13.44 -11.11
N ILE A 270 -4.26 12.69 -11.23
CA ILE A 270 -2.95 13.10 -10.74
C ILE A 270 -2.25 13.82 -11.88
N SER A 271 -2.26 15.14 -11.82
CA SER A 271 -1.45 16.00 -12.70
C SER A 271 -0.04 16.08 -12.15
N MET A 272 0.94 15.57 -12.89
CA MET A 272 2.36 15.57 -12.51
C MET A 272 3.20 16.30 -13.54
#